data_2eca8fe1f67a1005420f3d4da650fca7
#
_entry.id   2eca8fe1f67a1005420f3d4da650fca7
#
_cell.length_a   1.000
_cell.length_b   1.000
_cell.length_c   1.000
_cell.angle_alpha   90.00
_cell.angle_beta   90.00
_cell.angle_gamma   90.00
#
_symmetry.space_group_name_H-M   'P 1'
#
loop_
_entity.id
_entity.type
_entity.pdbx_description
1 polymer ?
#
loop_
_entity_poly.entity_id
_entity_poly.type
_entity_poly.pdbx_seq_one_letter_code
_entity_poly.pdbx_strand_id
1 'polypeptide(L)'
;MIGLGRLLAMGRRLTLNALFIVVVLIGGAALLESRGLLPDGTVVRLLGLEEEKKKPRPRAEKHDVVARRVPPVAPTGPRIDYAQVDAWLEQIRVEPEHRKGYEREDWPHWLEREKSCLNTREEALIRDSLVPAQLSPDGCRVVRGRWRDPYTGESFRDPKDLDVDHRVPLEEAHNSGGHAWDRARRAAFANDLSDPRSLVVVSAAANRAKGAKGPEEWLPPDDDQLCRYAADWVAVKARWQLTMDERERVTIGNLLADCRRQVHRDGGTLGRR
;
A
#
# COMPACT_ATOMS: atom_id res chain seq x y z
N MET A 1 21.73 52.09 16.66
CA MET A 1 20.74 51.00 16.43
C MET A 1 19.71 51.51 15.42
N ILE A 2 19.94 51.26 14.13
CA ILE A 2 18.95 51.61 13.07
C ILE A 2 18.01 50.47 12.99
N GLY A 3 16.73 50.69 13.38
CA GLY A 3 15.78 49.70 13.72
C GLY A 3 15.34 48.82 12.54
N LEU A 4 15.18 47.54 12.80
CA LEU A 4 14.66 46.44 11.95
C LEU A 4 13.36 46.82 11.20
N GLY A 5 12.58 47.76 11.73
CA GLY A 5 11.34 48.24 11.13
C GLY A 5 11.49 49.06 9.84
N ARG A 6 12.67 49.66 9.60
CA ARG A 6 12.94 50.45 8.35
C ARG A 6 13.29 49.53 7.17
N LEU A 7 13.93 48.39 7.42
CA LEU A 7 14.27 47.38 6.39
C LEU A 7 13.01 46.64 5.89
N LEU A 8 12.07 46.32 6.79
CA LEU A 8 10.79 45.70 6.42
C LEU A 8 9.87 46.64 5.63
N ALA A 9 9.88 47.93 5.94
CA ALA A 9 9.09 48.96 5.21
C ALA A 9 9.64 49.21 3.80
N MET A 10 10.98 49.12 3.62
CA MET A 10 11.61 49.26 2.30
C MET A 10 11.37 48.06 1.39
N GLY A 11 11.40 46.84 1.92
CA GLY A 11 11.08 45.63 1.16
C GLY A 11 9.63 45.60 0.68
N ARG A 12 8.68 46.05 1.52
CA ARG A 12 7.25 46.10 1.18
C ARG A 12 6.95 47.16 0.11
N ARG A 13 7.64 48.29 0.07
CA ARG A 13 7.48 49.32 -0.96
C ARG A 13 8.09 48.89 -2.30
N LEU A 14 9.19 48.16 -2.32
CA LEU A 14 9.73 47.62 -3.56
C LEU A 14 8.82 46.56 -4.21
N THR A 15 8.18 45.69 -3.43
CA THR A 15 7.23 44.68 -3.96
C THR A 15 5.93 45.27 -4.48
N LEU A 16 5.40 46.34 -3.83
CA LEU A 16 4.21 47.04 -4.28
C LEU A 16 4.47 47.85 -5.58
N ASN A 17 5.62 48.47 -5.72
CA ASN A 17 6.03 49.18 -6.94
C ASN A 17 6.26 48.21 -8.10
N ALA A 18 6.90 47.02 -7.84
CA ALA A 18 7.04 45.99 -8.87
C ALA A 18 5.71 45.45 -9.35
N LEU A 19 4.75 45.19 -8.43
CA LEU A 19 3.42 44.70 -8.76
C LEU A 19 2.64 45.76 -9.60
N PHE A 20 2.76 47.05 -9.23
CA PHE A 20 2.09 48.13 -9.96
C PHE A 20 2.66 48.26 -11.38
N ILE A 21 3.98 48.16 -11.58
CA ILE A 21 4.58 48.18 -12.91
C ILE A 21 4.12 47.01 -13.76
N VAL A 22 4.01 45.79 -13.21
CA VAL A 22 3.54 44.61 -13.91
C VAL A 22 2.07 44.81 -14.36
N VAL A 23 1.20 45.34 -13.48
CA VAL A 23 -0.20 45.57 -13.80
C VAL A 23 -0.35 46.65 -14.91
N VAL A 24 0.46 47.71 -14.89
CA VAL A 24 0.45 48.75 -15.93
C VAL A 24 0.96 48.20 -17.27
N LEU A 25 1.99 47.35 -17.28
CA LEU A 25 2.50 46.76 -18.52
C LEU A 25 1.49 45.79 -19.14
N ILE A 26 0.84 44.95 -18.33
CA ILE A 26 -0.21 44.03 -18.80
C ILE A 26 -1.42 44.79 -19.30
N GLY A 27 -1.90 45.79 -18.56
CA GLY A 27 -3.03 46.64 -18.97
C GLY A 27 -2.74 47.41 -20.25
N GLY A 28 -1.53 47.96 -20.40
CA GLY A 28 -1.07 48.61 -21.61
C GLY A 28 -1.02 47.67 -22.83
N ALA A 29 -0.49 46.48 -22.64
CA ALA A 29 -0.43 45.45 -23.71
C ALA A 29 -1.86 45.03 -24.14
N ALA A 30 -2.79 44.81 -23.19
CA ALA A 30 -4.17 44.45 -23.48
C ALA A 30 -4.91 45.55 -24.26
N LEU A 31 -4.64 46.82 -23.95
CA LEU A 31 -5.24 47.96 -24.67
C LEU A 31 -4.71 48.06 -26.11
N LEU A 32 -3.41 47.82 -26.32
CA LEU A 32 -2.81 47.83 -27.65
C LEU A 32 -3.26 46.63 -28.50
N GLU A 33 -3.44 45.47 -27.89
CA GLU A 33 -3.99 44.30 -28.55
C GLU A 33 -5.44 44.50 -28.97
N SER A 34 -6.29 45.11 -28.07
CA SER A 34 -7.68 45.43 -28.39
C SER A 34 -7.87 46.48 -29.49
N ARG A 35 -6.80 47.24 -29.78
CA ARG A 35 -6.75 48.23 -30.87
C ARG A 35 -6.07 47.71 -32.14
N GLY A 36 -5.70 46.42 -32.18
CA GLY A 36 -5.01 45.82 -33.33
C GLY A 36 -3.59 46.33 -33.54
N LEU A 37 -2.98 46.99 -32.54
CA LEU A 37 -1.58 47.46 -32.58
C LEU A 37 -0.58 46.44 -32.13
N LEU A 38 -1.01 45.34 -31.53
CA LEU A 38 -0.23 44.16 -31.20
C LEU A 38 -0.96 42.89 -31.71
N PRO A 39 -0.22 41.84 -32.05
CA PRO A 39 -0.84 40.57 -32.45
C PRO A 39 -1.69 39.96 -31.34
N ASP A 40 -2.82 39.35 -31.72
CA ASP A 40 -3.68 38.62 -30.78
C ASP A 40 -2.90 37.55 -29.99
N GLY A 41 -3.16 37.48 -28.70
CA GLY A 41 -2.47 36.54 -27.79
C GLY A 41 -1.18 37.08 -27.16
N THR A 42 -0.79 38.35 -27.44
CA THR A 42 0.42 38.95 -26.85
C THR A 42 0.35 39.03 -25.33
N VAL A 43 -0.81 39.31 -24.76
CA VAL A 43 -1.05 39.37 -23.30
C VAL A 43 -0.95 37.99 -22.69
N VAL A 44 -1.48 36.96 -23.34
CA VAL A 44 -1.44 35.57 -22.90
C VAL A 44 0.03 35.06 -22.85
N ARG A 45 0.83 35.42 -23.83
CA ARG A 45 2.29 35.12 -23.87
C ARG A 45 3.08 35.83 -22.78
N LEU A 46 2.78 37.10 -22.54
CA LEU A 46 3.42 37.89 -21.48
C LEU A 46 3.13 37.34 -20.05
N LEU A 47 1.95 36.76 -19.87
CA LEU A 47 1.54 36.13 -18.60
C LEU A 47 2.04 34.68 -18.46
N GLY A 48 2.65 34.10 -19.50
CA GLY A 48 3.04 32.68 -19.49
C GLY A 48 1.87 31.71 -19.41
N LEU A 49 0.66 32.14 -19.82
CA LEU A 49 -0.58 31.37 -19.80
C LEU A 49 -0.83 30.65 -21.14
N GLU A 50 0.21 30.49 -21.97
CA GLU A 50 0.07 29.63 -23.16
C GLU A 50 -0.26 28.21 -22.69
N GLU A 51 -1.49 27.79 -22.88
CA GLU A 51 -1.81 26.36 -22.85
C GLU A 51 -0.92 25.68 -23.89
N GLU A 52 -0.01 24.84 -23.42
CA GLU A 52 0.73 23.92 -24.25
C GLU A 52 -0.31 23.15 -25.08
N LYS A 53 -0.44 23.48 -26.38
CA LYS A 53 -1.30 22.73 -27.29
C LYS A 53 -0.84 21.28 -27.22
N LYS A 54 -1.52 20.48 -26.39
CA LYS A 54 -1.34 19.03 -26.35
C LYS A 54 -1.42 18.56 -27.79
N LYS A 55 -0.27 18.13 -28.34
CA LYS A 55 -0.23 17.38 -29.60
C LYS A 55 -1.38 16.37 -29.55
N PRO A 56 -2.25 16.31 -30.58
CA PRO A 56 -3.29 15.30 -30.62
C PRO A 56 -2.62 13.95 -30.44
N ARG A 57 -3.00 13.22 -29.38
CA ARG A 57 -2.57 11.83 -29.21
C ARG A 57 -2.97 11.10 -30.49
N PRO A 58 -2.08 10.26 -31.06
CA PRO A 58 -2.47 9.40 -32.16
C PRO A 58 -3.77 8.70 -31.73
N ARG A 59 -4.79 8.82 -32.55
CA ARG A 59 -6.07 8.12 -32.37
C ARG A 59 -5.72 6.65 -32.25
N ALA A 60 -5.90 6.06 -31.08
CA ALA A 60 -5.72 4.64 -30.88
C ALA A 60 -6.62 3.95 -31.91
N GLU A 61 -6.01 3.29 -32.86
CA GLU A 61 -6.68 2.35 -33.75
C GLU A 61 -7.40 1.38 -32.84
N LYS A 62 -8.73 1.32 -32.97
CA LYS A 62 -9.54 0.30 -32.33
C LYS A 62 -9.15 -1.02 -33.00
N HIS A 63 -8.08 -1.62 -32.54
CA HIS A 63 -7.97 -3.06 -32.66
C HIS A 63 -9.07 -3.61 -31.78
N ASP A 64 -10.07 -4.20 -32.38
CA ASP A 64 -10.99 -5.13 -31.72
C ASP A 64 -10.13 -6.28 -31.19
N VAL A 65 -9.52 -6.04 -30.03
CA VAL A 65 -8.99 -7.10 -29.21
C VAL A 65 -10.23 -7.80 -28.67
N VAL A 66 -10.69 -8.80 -29.39
CA VAL A 66 -11.53 -9.85 -28.83
C VAL A 66 -10.85 -10.23 -27.53
N ALA A 67 -11.44 -9.79 -26.42
CA ALA A 67 -10.97 -10.12 -25.09
C ALA A 67 -10.98 -11.66 -25.02
N ARG A 68 -9.84 -12.29 -25.36
CA ARG A 68 -9.63 -13.69 -24.98
C ARG A 68 -9.82 -13.69 -23.47
N ARG A 69 -10.89 -14.32 -23.03
CA ARG A 69 -11.07 -14.66 -21.63
C ARG A 69 -9.82 -15.43 -21.25
N VAL A 70 -8.90 -14.73 -20.59
CA VAL A 70 -7.79 -15.39 -19.91
C VAL A 70 -8.47 -16.27 -18.89
N PRO A 71 -8.29 -17.60 -18.96
CA PRO A 71 -8.88 -18.47 -17.95
C PRO A 71 -8.43 -17.94 -16.59
N PRO A 72 -9.30 -17.98 -15.55
CA PRO A 72 -8.94 -17.54 -14.22
C PRO A 72 -7.62 -18.22 -13.85
N VAL A 73 -6.60 -17.42 -13.59
CA VAL A 73 -5.30 -17.92 -13.11
C VAL A 73 -5.63 -18.60 -11.80
N ALA A 74 -5.41 -19.93 -11.73
CA ALA A 74 -5.60 -20.69 -10.51
C ALA A 74 -4.90 -19.96 -9.35
N PRO A 75 -5.51 -19.88 -8.15
CA PRO A 75 -4.94 -19.16 -7.03
C PRO A 75 -3.48 -19.61 -6.82
N THR A 76 -2.56 -18.67 -6.95
CA THR A 76 -1.12 -18.90 -6.94
C THR A 76 -0.62 -19.07 -5.50
N GLY A 77 -1.07 -20.12 -4.83
CA GLY A 77 -0.65 -20.47 -3.48
C GLY A 77 -0.98 -21.92 -3.16
N PRO A 78 -0.32 -22.53 -2.18
CA PRO A 78 -0.69 -23.86 -1.74
C PRO A 78 -2.15 -23.91 -1.32
N ARG A 79 -2.83 -25.04 -1.58
CA ARG A 79 -4.23 -25.24 -1.20
C ARG A 79 -4.40 -24.99 0.30
N ILE A 80 -5.48 -24.28 0.69
CA ILE A 80 -5.79 -24.03 2.10
C ILE A 80 -6.19 -25.36 2.74
N ASP A 81 -5.49 -25.74 3.80
CA ASP A 81 -5.89 -26.85 4.67
C ASP A 81 -6.85 -26.31 5.74
N TYR A 82 -8.14 -26.37 5.43
CA TYR A 82 -9.18 -25.87 6.34
C TYR A 82 -9.26 -26.64 7.66
N ALA A 83 -8.91 -27.93 7.68
CA ALA A 83 -8.89 -28.69 8.93
C ALA A 83 -7.81 -28.16 9.88
N GLN A 84 -6.63 -27.84 9.32
CA GLN A 84 -5.57 -27.22 10.10
C GLN A 84 -5.91 -25.80 10.54
N VAL A 85 -6.54 -25.00 9.68
CA VAL A 85 -6.99 -23.64 10.03
C VAL A 85 -8.03 -23.67 11.15
N ASP A 86 -8.99 -24.60 11.10
CA ASP A 86 -9.99 -24.79 12.15
C ASP A 86 -9.34 -25.18 13.48
N ALA A 87 -8.38 -26.12 13.46
CA ALA A 87 -7.65 -26.51 14.66
C ALA A 87 -6.85 -25.36 15.27
N TRP A 88 -6.24 -24.48 14.46
CA TRP A 88 -5.59 -23.26 14.95
C TRP A 88 -6.60 -22.27 15.52
N LEU A 89 -7.71 -22.06 14.82
CA LEU A 89 -8.74 -21.13 15.25
C LEU A 89 -9.33 -21.53 16.63
N GLU A 90 -9.54 -22.83 16.86
CA GLU A 90 -10.01 -23.35 18.16
C GLU A 90 -9.00 -23.12 19.30
N GLN A 91 -7.69 -23.10 19.01
CA GLN A 91 -6.65 -22.87 20.00
C GLN A 91 -6.50 -21.38 20.36
N ILE A 92 -6.95 -20.47 19.52
CA ILE A 92 -6.87 -19.03 19.79
C ILE A 92 -7.90 -18.65 20.84
N ARG A 93 -7.40 -18.08 21.96
CA ARG A 93 -8.27 -17.61 23.05
C ARG A 93 -9.00 -16.36 22.62
N VAL A 94 -10.25 -16.22 23.07
CA VAL A 94 -11.05 -15.01 22.88
C VAL A 94 -10.92 -14.15 24.14
N GLU A 95 -10.35 -12.95 23.99
CA GLU A 95 -10.10 -12.01 25.08
C GLU A 95 -10.31 -10.58 24.60
N PRO A 96 -10.75 -9.66 25.46
CA PRO A 96 -10.82 -8.25 25.11
C PRO A 96 -9.45 -7.69 24.77
N GLU A 97 -9.39 -6.81 23.78
CA GLU A 97 -8.16 -6.14 23.38
C GLU A 97 -7.58 -5.21 24.43
N HIS A 98 -6.26 -5.16 24.51
CA HIS A 98 -5.51 -4.21 25.31
C HIS A 98 -5.04 -3.02 24.46
N ARG A 99 -5.89 -2.01 24.28
CA ARG A 99 -5.66 -0.87 23.35
C ARG A 99 -4.78 0.26 23.91
N LYS A 100 -4.12 0.08 25.06
CA LYS A 100 -3.30 1.12 25.69
C LYS A 100 -1.82 0.86 25.54
N GLY A 101 -1.04 1.94 25.40
CA GLY A 101 0.42 1.88 25.46
C GLY A 101 1.09 1.26 24.23
N TYR A 102 0.43 1.24 23.08
CA TYR A 102 1.09 0.90 21.84
C TYR A 102 1.98 2.06 21.38
N GLU A 103 3.27 1.78 21.25
CA GLU A 103 4.24 2.67 20.63
C GLU A 103 4.97 1.88 19.55
N ARG A 104 4.95 2.40 18.31
CA ARG A 104 5.55 1.70 17.17
C ARG A 104 7.05 1.46 17.33
N GLU A 105 7.74 2.34 18.01
CA GLU A 105 9.17 2.30 18.33
C GLU A 105 9.56 1.14 19.24
N ASP A 106 8.60 0.60 19.99
CA ASP A 106 8.78 -0.60 20.81
C ASP A 106 8.80 -1.90 20.00
N TRP A 107 8.48 -1.82 18.71
CA TRP A 107 8.44 -2.93 17.77
C TRP A 107 9.54 -2.76 16.72
N PRO A 108 10.81 -3.10 17.02
CA PRO A 108 11.91 -2.96 16.05
C PRO A 108 11.61 -3.77 14.79
N HIS A 109 11.48 -3.10 13.68
CA HIS A 109 11.13 -3.70 12.38
C HIS A 109 12.13 -3.25 11.32
N TRP A 110 12.17 -3.96 10.20
CA TRP A 110 13.09 -3.75 9.08
C TRP A 110 14.56 -3.85 9.52
N LEU A 111 14.85 -4.82 10.39
CA LEU A 111 16.21 -5.06 10.86
C LEU A 111 17.08 -5.63 9.73
N GLU A 112 18.33 -5.19 9.69
CA GLU A 112 19.34 -5.77 8.81
C GLU A 112 19.78 -7.13 9.36
N ARG A 113 20.04 -8.07 8.47
CA ARG A 113 20.61 -9.37 8.82
C ARG A 113 22.11 -9.25 9.08
N GLU A 114 22.62 -10.06 9.99
CA GLU A 114 24.07 -10.17 10.19
C GLU A 114 24.78 -10.44 8.86
N LYS A 115 25.79 -9.63 8.55
CA LYS A 115 26.63 -9.70 7.33
C LYS A 115 25.91 -9.44 6.02
N SER A 116 24.73 -8.84 6.05
CA SER A 116 23.98 -8.42 4.87
C SER A 116 23.55 -6.95 5.04
N CYS A 117 23.59 -6.19 3.97
CA CYS A 117 23.01 -4.85 3.95
C CYS A 117 21.51 -4.86 3.58
N LEU A 118 20.92 -6.04 3.35
CA LEU A 118 19.50 -6.21 3.10
C LEU A 118 18.78 -6.25 4.44
N ASN A 119 17.77 -5.40 4.58
CA ASN A 119 16.88 -5.46 5.72
C ASN A 119 15.69 -6.40 5.45
N THR A 120 14.89 -6.65 6.47
CA THR A 120 13.72 -7.54 6.40
C THR A 120 12.76 -7.17 5.25
N ARG A 121 12.58 -5.86 4.96
CA ARG A 121 11.74 -5.41 3.84
C ARG A 121 12.30 -5.86 2.50
N GLU A 122 13.58 -5.65 2.26
CA GLU A 122 14.24 -6.04 1.00
C GLU A 122 14.23 -7.57 0.82
N GLU A 123 14.44 -8.32 1.90
CA GLU A 123 14.36 -9.79 1.86
C GLU A 123 12.94 -10.28 1.54
N ALA A 124 11.89 -9.66 2.08
CA ALA A 124 10.50 -9.96 1.73
C ALA A 124 10.23 -9.68 0.24
N LEU A 125 10.71 -8.54 -0.29
CA LEU A 125 10.58 -8.21 -1.71
C LEU A 125 11.28 -9.24 -2.61
N ILE A 126 12.46 -9.71 -2.22
CA ILE A 126 13.20 -10.76 -2.96
C ILE A 126 12.42 -12.08 -2.93
N ARG A 127 11.97 -12.51 -1.74
CA ARG A 127 11.23 -13.75 -1.53
C ARG A 127 9.96 -13.83 -2.36
N ASP A 128 9.18 -12.73 -2.39
CA ASP A 128 7.84 -12.71 -2.98
C ASP A 128 7.84 -12.30 -4.47
N SER A 129 9.02 -11.99 -5.03
CA SER A 129 9.11 -11.67 -6.44
C SER A 129 8.92 -12.92 -7.32
N LEU A 130 7.98 -12.84 -8.26
CA LEU A 130 7.65 -13.91 -9.24
C LEU A 130 8.73 -14.12 -10.30
N VAL A 131 9.76 -13.29 -10.32
CA VAL A 131 10.95 -13.37 -11.18
C VAL A 131 12.17 -13.00 -10.34
N PRO A 132 13.40 -13.35 -10.72
CA PRO A 132 14.58 -12.89 -9.99
C PRO A 132 14.58 -11.37 -9.80
N ALA A 133 14.60 -10.92 -8.55
CA ALA A 133 14.62 -9.50 -8.22
C ALA A 133 15.97 -8.88 -8.62
N GLN A 134 15.93 -7.67 -9.19
CA GLN A 134 17.14 -6.91 -9.51
C GLN A 134 17.49 -6.03 -8.32
N LEU A 135 18.75 -6.07 -7.94
CA LEU A 135 19.29 -5.27 -6.85
C LEU A 135 19.99 -4.02 -7.39
N SER A 136 20.13 -3.01 -6.53
CA SER A 136 20.97 -1.83 -6.75
C SER A 136 22.44 -2.24 -6.92
N PRO A 137 23.31 -1.37 -7.48
CA PRO A 137 24.72 -1.69 -7.71
C PRO A 137 25.50 -2.11 -6.45
N ASP A 138 25.09 -1.59 -5.29
CA ASP A 138 25.65 -1.96 -3.97
C ASP A 138 25.07 -3.28 -3.40
N GLY A 139 24.06 -3.86 -4.07
CA GLY A 139 23.39 -5.08 -3.64
C GLY A 139 22.44 -4.92 -2.45
N CYS A 140 22.20 -3.69 -1.97
CA CYS A 140 21.50 -3.44 -0.69
C CYS A 140 20.02 -3.11 -0.82
N ARG A 141 19.49 -2.94 -2.06
CA ARG A 141 18.09 -2.59 -2.30
C ARG A 141 17.54 -3.31 -3.53
N VAL A 142 16.28 -3.71 -3.47
CA VAL A 142 15.55 -4.18 -4.64
C VAL A 142 15.14 -2.97 -5.49
N VAL A 143 15.48 -2.99 -6.78
CA VAL A 143 15.16 -1.91 -7.72
C VAL A 143 14.15 -2.32 -8.77
N ARG A 144 13.95 -3.63 -8.98
CA ARG A 144 12.97 -4.17 -9.92
C ARG A 144 12.66 -5.63 -9.62
N GLY A 145 11.42 -6.02 -9.91
CA GLY A 145 10.95 -7.40 -9.79
C GLY A 145 9.59 -7.56 -10.46
N ARG A 146 8.84 -8.56 -10.05
CA ARG A 146 7.43 -8.73 -10.40
C ARG A 146 6.70 -9.34 -9.23
N TRP A 147 5.71 -8.61 -8.72
CA TRP A 147 4.91 -9.02 -7.58
C TRP A 147 3.43 -9.04 -7.94
N ARG A 148 2.69 -9.91 -7.29
CA ARG A 148 1.23 -9.89 -7.30
C ARG A 148 0.78 -9.55 -5.88
N ASP A 149 0.03 -8.48 -5.74
CA ASP A 149 -0.55 -8.06 -4.46
C ASP A 149 -1.59 -9.10 -3.99
N PRO A 150 -1.40 -9.73 -2.81
CA PRO A 150 -2.33 -10.72 -2.27
C PRO A 150 -3.61 -10.10 -1.68
N TYR A 151 -3.80 -8.78 -1.77
CA TYR A 151 -5.02 -8.10 -1.34
C TYR A 151 -5.89 -7.64 -2.51
N THR A 152 -5.25 -7.18 -3.59
CA THR A 152 -5.95 -6.62 -4.76
C THR A 152 -5.89 -7.51 -5.99
N GLY A 153 -5.02 -8.52 -5.99
CA GLY A 153 -4.75 -9.33 -7.18
C GLY A 153 -3.99 -8.62 -8.29
N GLU A 154 -3.63 -7.34 -8.11
CA GLU A 154 -2.90 -6.55 -9.10
C GLU A 154 -1.43 -6.94 -9.18
N SER A 155 -0.79 -6.61 -10.31
CA SER A 155 0.62 -6.90 -10.55
C SER A 155 1.46 -5.64 -10.62
N PHE A 156 2.61 -5.66 -9.95
CA PHE A 156 3.55 -4.55 -9.83
C PHE A 156 4.95 -4.95 -10.30
N ARG A 157 5.74 -3.96 -10.74
CA ARG A 157 7.13 -4.16 -11.17
C ARG A 157 8.13 -3.21 -10.50
N ASP A 158 7.65 -2.11 -9.96
CA ASP A 158 8.46 -1.13 -9.23
C ASP A 158 8.23 -1.32 -7.73
N PRO A 159 9.26 -1.61 -6.93
CA PRO A 159 9.13 -1.77 -5.48
C PRO A 159 8.73 -0.47 -4.75
N LYS A 160 8.75 0.69 -5.44
CA LYS A 160 8.27 1.96 -4.88
C LYS A 160 6.76 2.03 -4.74
N ASP A 161 6.04 1.24 -5.54
CA ASP A 161 4.58 1.15 -5.49
C ASP A 161 4.10 0.16 -4.42
N LEU A 162 5.05 -0.50 -3.74
CA LEU A 162 4.81 -1.60 -2.82
C LEU A 162 5.28 -1.28 -1.40
N ASP A 163 4.51 -1.77 -0.45
CA ASP A 163 4.90 -1.90 0.95
C ASP A 163 5.06 -3.38 1.32
N VAL A 164 5.77 -3.64 2.41
CA VAL A 164 5.72 -4.93 3.11
C VAL A 164 4.82 -4.74 4.32
N ASP A 165 3.71 -5.44 4.33
CA ASP A 165 2.70 -5.37 5.38
C ASP A 165 2.85 -6.53 6.37
N HIS A 166 2.63 -6.26 7.65
CA HIS A 166 2.39 -7.28 8.64
C HIS A 166 0.97 -7.78 8.48
N ARG A 167 0.77 -9.08 8.14
CA ARG A 167 -0.56 -9.68 7.97
C ARG A 167 -1.45 -9.35 9.17
N VAL A 168 -0.96 -9.59 10.38
CA VAL A 168 -1.51 -9.05 11.63
C VAL A 168 -0.70 -7.81 11.98
N PRO A 169 -1.29 -6.60 11.94
CA PRO A 169 -0.59 -5.34 12.23
C PRO A 169 0.12 -5.36 13.59
N LEU A 170 1.20 -4.57 13.73
CA LEU A 170 1.95 -4.49 14.99
C LEU A 170 1.06 -4.01 16.16
N GLU A 171 0.19 -3.02 15.90
CA GLU A 171 -0.77 -2.52 16.86
C GLU A 171 -1.80 -3.59 17.22
N GLU A 172 -2.31 -4.31 16.23
CA GLU A 172 -3.23 -5.43 16.45
C GLU A 172 -2.57 -6.55 17.26
N ALA A 173 -1.32 -6.89 16.96
CA ALA A 173 -0.56 -7.85 17.77
C ALA A 173 -0.35 -7.37 19.20
N HIS A 174 -0.10 -6.06 19.42
CA HIS A 174 -0.02 -5.46 20.74
C HIS A 174 -1.34 -5.64 21.50
N ASN A 175 -2.45 -5.28 20.87
CA ASN A 175 -3.79 -5.34 21.46
C ASN A 175 -4.19 -6.78 21.82
N SER A 176 -3.72 -7.73 21.06
CA SER A 176 -4.02 -9.17 21.14
C SER A 176 -3.04 -9.96 22.03
N GLY A 177 -2.39 -9.31 23.01
CA GLY A 177 -1.49 -9.96 23.97
C GLY A 177 0.00 -9.63 23.80
N GLY A 178 0.41 -9.06 22.66
CA GLY A 178 1.80 -8.65 22.42
C GLY A 178 2.27 -7.50 23.31
N HIS A 179 1.37 -6.78 23.99
CA HIS A 179 1.72 -5.79 25.01
C HIS A 179 2.56 -6.39 26.17
N ALA A 180 2.35 -7.68 26.47
CA ALA A 180 3.09 -8.40 27.49
C ALA A 180 4.45 -8.95 27.02
N TRP A 181 4.78 -8.82 25.72
CA TRP A 181 6.03 -9.33 25.18
C TRP A 181 7.20 -8.40 25.49
N ASP A 182 8.36 -9.00 25.66
CA ASP A 182 9.61 -8.25 25.69
C ASP A 182 9.98 -7.70 24.30
N ARG A 183 10.95 -6.79 24.25
CA ARG A 183 11.40 -6.14 23.03
C ARG A 183 11.95 -7.14 21.99
N ALA A 184 12.60 -8.23 22.45
CA ALA A 184 13.17 -9.23 21.56
C ALA A 184 12.07 -10.02 20.85
N ARG A 185 11.00 -10.42 21.57
CA ARG A 185 9.84 -11.11 20.96
C ARG A 185 9.05 -10.21 20.02
N ARG A 186 8.87 -8.92 20.35
CA ARG A 186 8.28 -7.93 19.47
C ARG A 186 9.10 -7.76 18.20
N ALA A 187 10.43 -7.68 18.29
CA ALA A 187 11.32 -7.61 17.14
C ALA A 187 11.27 -8.89 16.29
N ALA A 188 11.22 -10.07 16.91
CA ALA A 188 11.08 -11.35 16.21
C ALA A 188 9.77 -11.44 15.42
N PHE A 189 8.65 -10.99 16.00
CA PHE A 189 7.36 -10.89 15.29
C PHE A 189 7.44 -9.93 14.10
N ALA A 190 7.96 -8.74 14.33
CA ALA A 190 8.00 -7.68 13.34
C ALA A 190 8.94 -7.96 12.16
N ASN A 191 9.83 -8.96 12.27
CA ASN A 191 10.78 -9.37 11.23
C ASN A 191 10.67 -10.85 10.85
N ASP A 192 9.51 -11.48 11.08
CA ASP A 192 9.32 -12.92 10.83
C ASP A 192 9.25 -13.24 9.33
N LEU A 193 10.38 -13.56 8.74
CA LEU A 193 10.51 -14.08 7.37
C LEU A 193 10.42 -15.60 7.29
N SER A 194 10.39 -16.30 8.43
CA SER A 194 10.35 -17.76 8.47
C SER A 194 9.00 -18.35 8.09
N ASP A 195 7.94 -17.53 8.17
CA ASP A 195 6.60 -17.84 7.66
C ASP A 195 6.17 -16.78 6.65
N PRO A 196 5.97 -17.15 5.37
CA PRO A 196 5.61 -16.18 4.33
C PRO A 196 4.25 -15.50 4.56
N ARG A 197 3.44 -16.02 5.49
CA ARG A 197 2.15 -15.43 5.86
C ARG A 197 2.28 -14.23 6.79
N SER A 198 3.39 -14.13 7.55
CA SER A 198 3.62 -13.06 8.54
C SER A 198 3.83 -11.69 7.89
N LEU A 199 4.69 -11.64 6.85
CA LEU A 199 5.03 -10.44 6.10
C LEU A 199 4.68 -10.65 4.63
N VAL A 200 3.93 -9.73 4.03
CA VAL A 200 3.42 -9.84 2.66
C VAL A 200 3.71 -8.58 1.87
N VAL A 201 4.10 -8.75 0.60
CA VAL A 201 4.33 -7.63 -0.32
C VAL A 201 2.99 -7.24 -0.93
N VAL A 202 2.56 -6.02 -0.69
CA VAL A 202 1.25 -5.47 -1.10
C VAL A 202 1.42 -4.09 -1.73
N SER A 203 0.39 -3.61 -2.44
CA SER A 203 0.38 -2.22 -2.90
C SER A 203 0.39 -1.26 -1.70
N ALA A 204 1.13 -0.16 -1.82
CA ALA A 204 1.16 0.87 -0.80
C ALA A 204 -0.22 1.48 -0.54
N ALA A 205 -1.12 1.46 -1.53
CA ALA A 205 -2.50 1.90 -1.39
C ALA A 205 -3.33 0.96 -0.50
N ALA A 206 -3.27 -0.36 -0.75
CA ALA A 206 -3.98 -1.36 0.05
C ALA A 206 -3.45 -1.41 1.48
N ASN A 207 -2.11 -1.32 1.66
CA ASN A 207 -1.50 -1.26 2.98
C ASN A 207 -2.01 -0.07 3.80
N ARG A 208 -2.02 1.13 3.21
CA ARG A 208 -2.56 2.33 3.88
C ARG A 208 -4.06 2.24 4.19
N ALA A 209 -4.85 1.60 3.31
CA ALA A 209 -6.27 1.40 3.54
C ALA A 209 -6.53 0.43 4.70
N LYS A 210 -5.72 -0.63 4.82
CA LYS A 210 -5.74 -1.59 5.93
C LYS A 210 -5.28 -0.92 7.23
N GLY A 211 -4.09 -0.32 7.24
CA GLY A 211 -3.52 0.29 8.44
C GLY A 211 -3.40 -0.71 9.59
N ALA A 212 -3.86 -0.32 10.78
CA ALA A 212 -3.84 -1.16 11.99
C ALA A 212 -5.10 -2.02 12.16
N LYS A 213 -6.03 -1.99 11.19
CA LYS A 213 -7.36 -2.60 11.31
C LYS A 213 -7.32 -4.13 11.31
N GLY A 214 -8.19 -4.72 12.13
CA GLY A 214 -8.52 -6.13 12.10
C GLY A 214 -9.50 -6.50 10.97
N PRO A 215 -9.80 -7.81 10.79
CA PRO A 215 -10.71 -8.31 9.77
C PRO A 215 -12.14 -7.77 9.88
N GLU A 216 -12.57 -7.38 11.08
CA GLU A 216 -13.88 -6.80 11.36
C GLU A 216 -14.00 -5.34 10.91
N GLU A 217 -12.89 -4.68 10.58
CA GLU A 217 -12.84 -3.30 10.14
C GLU A 217 -12.33 -3.13 8.69
N TRP A 218 -11.55 -4.10 8.22
CA TRP A 218 -11.00 -4.09 6.86
C TRP A 218 -10.78 -5.49 6.32
N LEU A 219 -11.15 -5.70 5.07
CA LEU A 219 -10.92 -6.92 4.29
C LEU A 219 -10.30 -6.57 2.95
N PRO A 220 -9.53 -7.49 2.34
CA PRO A 220 -9.07 -7.35 0.95
C PRO A 220 -10.22 -6.99 0.01
N PRO A 221 -10.02 -6.02 -0.91
CA PRO A 221 -11.06 -5.61 -1.86
C PRO A 221 -11.31 -6.63 -2.98
N ASP A 222 -10.42 -7.60 -3.17
CA ASP A 222 -10.58 -8.71 -4.11
C ASP A 222 -11.15 -9.93 -3.37
N ASP A 223 -12.39 -10.28 -3.68
CA ASP A 223 -13.11 -11.40 -3.04
C ASP A 223 -12.35 -12.73 -3.17
N ASP A 224 -11.59 -12.93 -4.25
CA ASP A 224 -10.78 -14.13 -4.46
C ASP A 224 -9.65 -14.28 -3.42
N GLN A 225 -9.27 -13.20 -2.74
CA GLN A 225 -8.23 -13.20 -1.72
C GLN A 225 -8.75 -13.41 -0.29
N LEU A 226 -10.06 -13.29 -0.06
CA LEU A 226 -10.65 -13.33 1.29
C LEU A 226 -10.35 -14.63 2.04
N CYS A 227 -10.47 -15.77 1.35
CA CYS A 227 -10.24 -17.07 1.98
C CYS A 227 -8.78 -17.26 2.39
N ARG A 228 -7.86 -16.83 1.54
CA ARG A 228 -6.43 -16.87 1.86
C ARG A 228 -6.09 -15.90 2.98
N TYR A 229 -6.62 -14.70 2.93
CA TYR A 229 -6.44 -13.69 3.98
C TYR A 229 -6.88 -14.20 5.35
N ALA A 230 -8.10 -14.76 5.45
CA ALA A 230 -8.63 -15.30 6.70
C ALA A 230 -7.80 -16.47 7.24
N ALA A 231 -7.42 -17.41 6.36
CA ALA A 231 -6.58 -18.55 6.75
C ALA A 231 -5.18 -18.13 7.24
N ASP A 232 -4.56 -17.18 6.53
CA ASP A 232 -3.22 -16.68 6.91
C ASP A 232 -3.27 -15.86 8.20
N TRP A 233 -4.34 -15.08 8.41
CA TRP A 233 -4.56 -14.34 9.66
C TRP A 233 -4.61 -15.28 10.87
N VAL A 234 -5.43 -16.33 10.79
CA VAL A 234 -5.51 -17.36 11.84
C VAL A 234 -4.16 -18.02 12.09
N ALA A 235 -3.46 -18.38 11.01
CA ALA A 235 -2.16 -19.03 11.12
C ALA A 235 -1.12 -18.15 11.84
N VAL A 236 -1.08 -16.85 11.54
CA VAL A 236 -0.16 -15.91 12.19
C VAL A 236 -0.53 -15.72 13.67
N LYS A 237 -1.81 -15.53 13.98
CA LYS A 237 -2.25 -15.39 15.39
C LYS A 237 -1.97 -16.65 16.21
N ALA A 238 -2.28 -17.84 15.69
CA ALA A 238 -1.98 -19.10 16.35
C ALA A 238 -0.47 -19.30 16.59
N ARG A 239 0.34 -19.05 15.55
CA ARG A 239 1.80 -19.17 15.62
C ARG A 239 2.41 -18.31 16.72
N TRP A 240 1.94 -17.10 16.87
CA TRP A 240 2.45 -16.13 17.84
C TRP A 240 1.69 -16.14 19.17
N GLN A 241 0.71 -17.05 19.31
CA GLN A 241 -0.12 -17.19 20.52
C GLN A 241 -0.84 -15.88 20.90
N LEU A 242 -1.29 -15.17 19.86
CA LEU A 242 -2.12 -13.98 20.00
C LEU A 242 -3.58 -14.38 20.27
N THR A 243 -4.31 -13.50 20.92
CA THR A 243 -5.75 -13.65 21.15
C THR A 243 -6.55 -13.03 20.01
N MET A 244 -7.85 -13.24 19.99
CA MET A 244 -8.84 -12.52 19.17
C MET A 244 -9.88 -11.90 20.11
N ASP A 245 -10.41 -10.73 19.76
CA ASP A 245 -11.64 -10.29 20.37
C ASP A 245 -12.86 -11.01 19.77
N GLU A 246 -14.04 -10.80 20.34
CA GLU A 246 -15.27 -11.49 19.90
C GLU A 246 -15.68 -11.08 18.46
N ARG A 247 -15.50 -9.81 18.09
CA ARG A 247 -15.86 -9.32 16.75
C ARG A 247 -14.94 -9.90 15.67
N GLU A 248 -13.64 -9.90 15.93
CA GLU A 248 -12.64 -10.51 15.08
C GLU A 248 -12.92 -12.02 14.90
N ARG A 249 -13.16 -12.73 16.03
CA ARG A 249 -13.45 -14.17 16.01
C ARG A 249 -14.69 -14.51 15.19
N VAL A 250 -15.77 -13.75 15.34
CA VAL A 250 -17.01 -13.94 14.60
C VAL A 250 -16.79 -13.65 13.09
N THR A 251 -16.09 -12.58 12.76
CA THR A 251 -15.80 -12.21 11.37
C THR A 251 -14.97 -13.29 10.67
N ILE A 252 -13.88 -13.71 11.27
CA ILE A 252 -13.02 -14.77 10.71
C ILE A 252 -13.78 -16.10 10.59
N GLY A 253 -14.56 -16.47 11.62
CA GLY A 253 -15.37 -17.68 11.59
C GLY A 253 -16.37 -17.71 10.43
N ASN A 254 -17.07 -16.60 10.20
CA ASN A 254 -18.01 -16.45 9.10
C ASN A 254 -17.31 -16.53 7.73
N LEU A 255 -16.20 -15.84 7.54
CA LEU A 255 -15.41 -15.89 6.30
C LEU A 255 -14.96 -17.32 5.98
N LEU A 256 -14.39 -18.03 6.95
CA LEU A 256 -13.93 -19.41 6.76
C LEU A 256 -15.09 -20.37 6.47
N ALA A 257 -16.28 -20.16 7.07
CA ALA A 257 -17.46 -20.93 6.76
C ALA A 257 -17.94 -20.71 5.31
N ASP A 258 -17.91 -19.46 4.83
CA ASP A 258 -18.24 -19.13 3.44
C ASP A 258 -17.25 -19.76 2.46
N CYS A 259 -15.98 -19.69 2.76
CA CYS A 259 -14.91 -20.27 1.95
C CYS A 259 -15.06 -21.79 1.81
N ARG A 260 -15.39 -22.50 2.88
CA ARG A 260 -15.67 -23.95 2.82
C ARG A 260 -16.88 -24.27 1.95
N ARG A 261 -17.96 -23.45 2.05
CA ARG A 261 -19.14 -23.60 1.17
C ARG A 261 -18.81 -23.42 -0.31
N GLN A 262 -17.92 -22.50 -0.65
CA GLN A 262 -17.44 -22.31 -2.04
C GLN A 262 -16.70 -23.55 -2.54
N VAL A 263 -15.74 -24.09 -1.78
CA VAL A 263 -14.98 -25.29 -2.16
C VAL A 263 -15.91 -26.50 -2.40
N HIS A 264 -16.93 -26.68 -1.58
CA HIS A 264 -17.91 -27.77 -1.77
C HIS A 264 -18.75 -27.58 -3.03
N ARG A 265 -19.12 -26.36 -3.39
CA ARG A 265 -19.85 -26.07 -4.64
C ARG A 265 -19.01 -26.35 -5.87
N ASP A 266 -17.76 -25.89 -5.86
CA ASP A 266 -16.83 -26.00 -7.00
C ASP A 266 -16.35 -27.46 -7.17
N GLY A 267 -16.10 -28.19 -6.08
CA GLY A 267 -15.74 -29.61 -6.08
C GLY A 267 -16.88 -30.53 -6.53
N GLY A 268 -18.14 -30.12 -6.30
CA GLY A 268 -19.32 -30.86 -6.76
C GLY A 268 -19.58 -30.75 -8.27
N THR A 269 -19.09 -29.71 -8.93
CA THR A 269 -19.18 -29.51 -10.39
C THR A 269 -18.15 -30.29 -11.19
N LEU A 270 -17.02 -30.65 -10.61
CA LEU A 270 -15.96 -31.46 -11.25
C LEU A 270 -16.24 -32.96 -11.27
N GLY A 271 -17.21 -33.43 -10.50
CA GLY A 271 -17.58 -34.87 -10.40
C GLY A 271 -18.71 -35.33 -11.36
N ARG A 272 -19.20 -34.50 -12.26
CA ARG A 272 -20.27 -34.83 -13.23
C ARG A 272 -19.90 -34.50 -14.68
N ARG A 273 -18.72 -34.88 -15.10
CA ARG A 273 -18.38 -34.90 -16.54
C ARG A 273 -17.68 -36.21 -16.86
#